data_e98dfad32fc1414e088725ece1e43659
#
_entry.id   e98dfad32fc1414e088725ece1e43659
#
_cell.length_a   1.000
_cell.length_b   1.000
_cell.length_c   1.000
_cell.angle_alpha   90.00
_cell.angle_beta   90.00
_cell.angle_gamma   90.00
#
_symmetry.space_group_name_H-M   'P 1'
#
loop_
_entity.id
_entity.type
_entity.pdbx_description
1 polymer ?
#
loop_
_entity_poly.entity_id
_entity_poly.type
_entity_poly.pdbx_seq_one_letter_code
_entity_poly.pdbx_strand_id
1 'polypeptide(L)'
;MNSSSEISTSTVDVQGASIPTLGFGTARMTGDECQRAVERALEVGYRHIDTAQMYDNERAVGAAIAASEVDRDDVFVVTKVHPDNAAFDDVLESTHASLERLGLSTVDLLLLHAPSKQAPLEETLAAMNELQENGRVDHIGVSNFDVDGLEAAREHSETPIVANQVKYHPYHHQDDLLEYCVDHGICLTAYSPLAEGVVPGDDQLEAVGEPYGKSAPQVALRWLLQQPAVAAIPKAANRRHIEANADVFDFELSPDELAAVAEVGDSRWDRLAATLGLR
;
A
#
# COMPACT_ATOMS: atom_id res chain seq x y z
N MET A 1 0.58 30.81 -12.80
CA MET A 1 1.12 30.48 -11.48
C MET A 1 0.65 29.05 -11.24
N ASN A 2 1.53 28.07 -11.46
CA ASN A 2 1.21 26.67 -11.18
C ASN A 2 1.22 26.49 -9.67
N SER A 3 0.05 26.35 -9.05
CA SER A 3 -0.02 25.67 -7.77
C SER A 3 0.18 24.20 -8.06
N SER A 4 1.43 23.70 -8.03
CA SER A 4 1.65 22.30 -7.76
C SER A 4 0.99 22.04 -6.40
N SER A 5 -0.11 21.28 -6.39
CA SER A 5 -0.65 20.74 -5.15
C SER A 5 0.45 19.85 -4.58
N GLU A 6 1.15 20.34 -3.56
CA GLU A 6 2.08 19.50 -2.81
C GLU A 6 1.26 18.33 -2.27
N ILE A 7 1.65 17.11 -2.64
CA ILE A 7 1.12 15.91 -1.99
C ILE A 7 1.38 16.12 -0.50
N SER A 8 0.33 15.98 0.31
CA SER A 8 0.44 16.13 1.75
C SER A 8 1.56 15.24 2.28
N THR A 9 2.43 15.79 3.11
CA THR A 9 3.42 15.04 3.89
C THR A 9 2.76 14.23 5.02
N SER A 10 1.46 13.91 4.90
CA SER A 10 0.71 13.13 5.88
C SER A 10 1.29 11.72 5.99
N THR A 11 1.57 11.31 7.22
CA THR A 11 2.11 10.00 7.56
C THR A 11 1.21 9.27 8.55
N VAL A 12 1.28 7.95 8.53
CA VAL A 12 0.85 7.09 9.62
C VAL A 12 2.08 6.83 10.49
N ASP A 13 2.09 7.40 11.68
CA ASP A 13 3.19 7.22 12.63
C ASP A 13 2.86 6.07 13.58
N VAL A 14 3.59 4.97 13.43
CA VAL A 14 3.35 3.72 14.16
C VAL A 14 4.67 3.08 14.58
N GLN A 15 4.83 2.77 15.85
CA GLN A 15 5.93 1.95 16.40
C GLN A 15 7.33 2.36 15.90
N GLY A 16 7.57 3.66 15.67
CA GLY A 16 8.84 4.21 15.19
C GLY A 16 8.94 4.36 13.67
N ALA A 17 7.98 3.85 12.90
CA ALA A 17 7.87 4.07 11.47
C ALA A 17 6.99 5.29 11.16
N SER A 18 7.38 6.08 10.16
CA SER A 18 6.59 7.19 9.62
C SER A 18 6.24 6.90 8.16
N ILE A 19 5.09 6.26 7.93
CA ILE A 19 4.69 5.72 6.63
C ILE A 19 3.85 6.77 5.89
N PRO A 20 4.28 7.29 4.70
CA PRO A 20 3.47 8.23 3.94
C PRO A 20 2.13 7.61 3.55
N THR A 21 1.03 8.32 3.86
CA THR A 21 -0.34 7.78 3.72
C THR A 21 -0.72 7.48 2.27
N LEU A 22 -0.19 8.25 1.31
CA LEU A 22 -0.39 7.98 -0.11
C LEU A 22 0.91 7.46 -0.73
N GLY A 23 0.92 6.18 -1.09
CA GLY A 23 2.01 5.54 -1.80
C GLY A 23 1.68 5.30 -3.28
N PHE A 24 2.68 4.85 -4.03
CA PHE A 24 2.58 4.49 -5.43
C PHE A 24 2.85 2.99 -5.61
N GLY A 25 1.81 2.24 -5.96
CA GLY A 25 1.91 0.80 -6.23
C GLY A 25 2.46 0.52 -7.63
N THR A 26 3.33 -0.48 -7.76
CA THR A 26 3.98 -0.87 -9.02
C THR A 26 3.53 -2.20 -9.59
N ALA A 27 2.59 -2.89 -8.97
CA ALA A 27 2.10 -4.20 -9.41
C ALA A 27 1.66 -4.19 -10.89
N ARG A 28 2.00 -5.24 -11.63
CA ARG A 28 1.65 -5.41 -13.05
C ARG A 28 2.28 -4.38 -13.99
N MET A 29 3.28 -3.62 -13.58
CA MET A 29 4.12 -2.78 -14.45
C MET A 29 5.51 -3.40 -14.50
N THR A 30 6.14 -3.41 -15.68
CA THR A 30 7.48 -3.98 -15.89
C THR A 30 8.35 -3.08 -16.75
N GLY A 31 9.67 -3.26 -16.67
CA GLY A 31 10.65 -2.58 -17.51
C GLY A 31 10.47 -1.07 -17.57
N ASP A 32 10.61 -0.51 -18.75
CA ASP A 32 10.53 0.94 -18.98
C ASP A 32 9.19 1.59 -18.62
N GLU A 33 8.08 0.84 -18.67
CA GLU A 33 6.79 1.37 -18.24
C GLU A 33 6.80 1.62 -16.73
N CYS A 34 7.29 0.67 -15.95
CA CYS A 34 7.41 0.80 -14.51
C CYS A 34 8.35 1.95 -14.14
N GLN A 35 9.54 2.00 -14.75
CA GLN A 35 10.51 3.05 -14.49
C GLN A 35 9.91 4.43 -14.73
N ARG A 36 9.35 4.70 -15.93
CA ARG A 36 8.72 6.00 -16.24
C ARG A 36 7.54 6.35 -15.33
N ALA A 37 6.77 5.36 -14.88
CA ALA A 37 5.65 5.61 -13.99
C ALA A 37 6.13 6.02 -12.58
N VAL A 38 7.18 5.38 -12.06
CA VAL A 38 7.79 5.73 -10.77
C VAL A 38 8.48 7.09 -10.83
N GLU A 39 9.26 7.39 -11.90
CA GLU A 39 9.85 8.71 -12.13
C GLU A 39 8.79 9.82 -12.05
N ARG A 40 7.67 9.64 -12.77
CA ARG A 40 6.55 10.59 -12.74
C ARG A 40 5.87 10.69 -11.38
N ALA A 41 5.75 9.59 -10.65
CA ALA A 41 5.19 9.61 -9.31
C ALA A 41 6.08 10.45 -8.37
N LEU A 42 7.40 10.28 -8.43
CA LEU A 42 8.36 11.08 -7.66
C LEU A 42 8.32 12.57 -8.06
N GLU A 43 8.23 12.88 -9.37
CA GLU A 43 8.05 14.25 -9.88
C GLU A 43 6.77 14.92 -9.38
N VAL A 44 5.68 14.17 -9.26
CA VAL A 44 4.37 14.64 -8.77
C VAL A 44 4.40 14.86 -7.25
N GLY A 45 5.34 14.21 -6.53
CA GLY A 45 5.54 14.37 -5.09
C GLY A 45 5.28 13.12 -4.26
N TYR A 46 5.01 11.95 -4.86
CA TYR A 46 4.96 10.70 -4.09
C TYR A 46 6.29 10.45 -3.41
N ARG A 47 6.22 9.96 -2.17
CA ARG A 47 7.39 9.62 -1.35
C ARG A 47 7.32 8.20 -0.77
N HIS A 48 6.34 7.41 -1.15
CA HIS A 48 6.18 6.01 -0.77
C HIS A 48 6.02 5.19 -2.05
N ILE A 49 6.98 4.31 -2.32
CA ILE A 49 6.99 3.43 -3.51
C ILE A 49 6.90 1.98 -3.06
N ASP A 50 5.85 1.29 -3.52
CA ASP A 50 5.58 -0.10 -3.16
C ASP A 50 5.86 -1.04 -4.34
N THR A 51 6.77 -1.98 -4.13
CA THR A 51 7.10 -3.06 -5.06
C THR A 51 7.13 -4.42 -4.36
N ALA A 52 7.59 -5.48 -5.03
CA ALA A 52 7.73 -6.83 -4.49
C ALA A 52 8.61 -7.71 -5.38
N GLN A 53 9.21 -8.76 -4.80
CA GLN A 53 9.97 -9.78 -5.53
C GLN A 53 9.15 -10.36 -6.70
N MET A 54 7.88 -10.69 -6.47
CA MET A 54 7.01 -11.32 -7.46
C MET A 54 6.57 -10.40 -8.62
N TYR A 55 6.84 -9.08 -8.56
CA TYR A 55 6.46 -8.17 -9.64
C TYR A 55 7.49 -8.10 -10.77
N ASP A 56 8.69 -8.63 -10.56
CA ASP A 56 9.81 -8.62 -11.51
C ASP A 56 10.13 -7.20 -12.04
N ASN A 57 10.01 -6.20 -11.18
CA ASN A 57 10.19 -4.80 -11.55
C ASN A 57 11.10 -3.99 -10.60
N GLU A 58 11.70 -4.63 -9.58
CA GLU A 58 12.55 -3.95 -8.60
C GLU A 58 13.71 -3.19 -9.25
N ARG A 59 14.32 -3.71 -10.35
CA ARG A 59 15.34 -3.00 -11.12
C ARG A 59 14.85 -1.70 -11.72
N ALA A 60 13.61 -1.71 -12.25
CA ALA A 60 12.99 -0.53 -12.84
C ALA A 60 12.65 0.52 -11.77
N VAL A 61 12.18 0.06 -10.60
CA VAL A 61 11.93 0.93 -9.44
C VAL A 61 13.24 1.57 -8.96
N GLY A 62 14.28 0.77 -8.76
CA GLY A 62 15.59 1.28 -8.32
C GLY A 62 16.20 2.27 -9.34
N ALA A 63 16.11 1.98 -10.63
CA ALA A 63 16.56 2.88 -11.69
C ALA A 63 15.81 4.22 -11.67
N ALA A 64 14.49 4.20 -11.43
CA ALA A 64 13.69 5.41 -11.33
C ALA A 64 14.06 6.27 -10.12
N ILE A 65 14.27 5.64 -8.95
CA ILE A 65 14.71 6.34 -7.73
C ILE A 65 16.08 6.98 -7.96
N ALA A 66 17.03 6.23 -8.54
CA ALA A 66 18.38 6.72 -8.82
C ALA A 66 18.42 7.85 -9.87
N ALA A 67 17.46 7.89 -10.79
CA ALA A 67 17.35 8.93 -11.83
C ALA A 67 16.61 10.18 -11.35
N SER A 68 15.90 10.11 -10.21
CA SER A 68 15.11 11.22 -9.69
C SER A 68 16.00 12.28 -9.02
N GLU A 69 15.48 13.52 -8.93
CA GLU A 69 16.11 14.60 -8.15
C GLU A 69 15.76 14.54 -6.65
N VAL A 70 14.96 13.54 -6.23
CA VAL A 70 14.55 13.32 -4.83
C VAL A 70 15.65 12.56 -4.10
N ASP A 71 16.06 13.06 -2.96
CA ASP A 71 17.02 12.36 -2.12
C ASP A 71 16.48 10.99 -1.69
N ARG A 72 17.32 9.94 -1.66
CA ARG A 72 16.91 8.58 -1.28
C ARG A 72 16.25 8.55 0.11
N ASP A 73 16.76 9.33 1.03
CA ASP A 73 16.28 9.39 2.41
C ASP A 73 14.88 10.03 2.53
N ASP A 74 14.42 10.71 1.48
CA ASP A 74 13.07 11.26 1.38
C ASP A 74 12.06 10.27 0.74
N VAL A 75 12.51 9.08 0.31
CA VAL A 75 11.64 8.08 -0.34
C VAL A 75 11.48 6.85 0.53
N PHE A 76 10.27 6.57 0.97
CA PHE A 76 9.89 5.36 1.69
C PHE A 76 9.69 4.20 0.70
N VAL A 77 10.59 3.24 0.67
CA VAL A 77 10.60 2.11 -0.27
C VAL A 77 10.14 0.83 0.41
N VAL A 78 9.12 0.19 -0.15
CA VAL A 78 8.59 -1.09 0.32
C VAL A 78 8.87 -2.17 -0.71
N THR A 79 9.44 -3.30 -0.27
CA THR A 79 9.44 -4.54 -1.05
C THR A 79 8.93 -5.72 -0.21
N LYS A 80 8.73 -6.89 -0.86
CA LYS A 80 8.07 -8.01 -0.22
C LYS A 80 8.78 -9.32 -0.55
N VAL A 81 9.00 -10.15 0.48
CA VAL A 81 9.46 -11.52 0.33
C VAL A 81 8.37 -12.36 -0.32
N HIS A 82 8.72 -13.09 -1.39
CA HIS A 82 7.79 -14.04 -2.00
C HIS A 82 7.47 -15.17 -1.01
N PRO A 83 6.21 -15.62 -0.88
CA PRO A 83 5.85 -16.68 0.07
C PRO A 83 6.63 -17.99 -0.11
N ASP A 84 7.12 -18.27 -1.31
CA ASP A 84 7.94 -19.45 -1.58
C ASP A 84 9.38 -19.31 -1.03
N ASN A 85 9.82 -18.09 -0.71
CA ASN A 85 11.12 -17.78 -0.11
C ASN A 85 11.03 -17.57 1.41
N ALA A 86 10.07 -18.18 2.09
CA ALA A 86 9.78 -17.93 3.50
C ALA A 86 10.69 -18.68 4.49
N ALA A 87 11.50 -19.65 4.04
CA ALA A 87 12.49 -20.30 4.89
C ALA A 87 13.62 -19.30 5.26
N PHE A 88 14.21 -19.47 6.43
CA PHE A 88 15.16 -18.50 7.01
C PHE A 88 16.25 -18.05 6.03
N ASP A 89 17.02 -19.00 5.48
CA ASP A 89 18.11 -18.71 4.55
C ASP A 89 17.58 -18.08 3.24
N ASP A 90 16.41 -18.52 2.75
CA ASP A 90 15.79 -18.01 1.54
C ASP A 90 15.30 -16.56 1.72
N VAL A 91 14.78 -16.19 2.90
CA VAL A 91 14.45 -14.78 3.23
C VAL A 91 15.68 -13.91 3.14
N LEU A 92 16.79 -14.33 3.77
CA LEU A 92 18.05 -13.56 3.74
C LEU A 92 18.58 -13.41 2.32
N GLU A 93 18.70 -14.52 1.57
CA GLU A 93 19.24 -14.52 0.20
C GLU A 93 18.35 -13.70 -0.75
N SER A 94 17.04 -13.94 -0.73
CA SER A 94 16.12 -13.26 -1.64
C SER A 94 16.00 -11.76 -1.33
N THR A 95 16.13 -11.35 -0.07
CA THR A 95 16.12 -9.93 0.30
C THR A 95 17.41 -9.24 -0.13
N HIS A 96 18.57 -9.86 0.05
CA HIS A 96 19.83 -9.32 -0.48
C HIS A 96 19.75 -9.15 -2.01
N ALA A 97 19.20 -10.13 -2.72
CA ALA A 97 18.97 -10.03 -4.16
C ALA A 97 17.97 -8.92 -4.54
N SER A 98 16.97 -8.65 -3.70
CA SER A 98 16.05 -7.50 -3.87
C SER A 98 16.79 -6.17 -3.74
N LEU A 99 17.61 -6.02 -2.72
CA LEU A 99 18.45 -4.83 -2.52
C LEU A 99 19.39 -4.59 -3.70
N GLU A 100 20.01 -5.66 -4.24
CA GLU A 100 20.84 -5.57 -5.44
C GLU A 100 20.04 -5.13 -6.68
N ARG A 101 18.82 -5.67 -6.87
CA ARG A 101 17.94 -5.26 -7.99
C ARG A 101 17.49 -3.81 -7.85
N LEU A 102 17.15 -3.37 -6.64
CA LEU A 102 16.78 -1.98 -6.33
C LEU A 102 17.99 -1.03 -6.41
N GLY A 103 19.22 -1.55 -6.29
CA GLY A 103 20.42 -0.71 -6.18
C GLY A 103 20.50 0.06 -4.86
N LEU A 104 19.89 -0.47 -3.81
CA LEU A 104 19.81 0.14 -2.48
C LEU A 104 20.59 -0.67 -1.44
N SER A 105 21.10 -0.01 -0.41
CA SER A 105 21.72 -0.66 0.75
C SER A 105 20.68 -1.11 1.78
N THR A 106 19.56 -0.41 1.84
CA THR A 106 18.47 -0.59 2.81
C THR A 106 17.13 -0.25 2.15
N VAL A 107 16.06 -0.96 2.53
CA VAL A 107 14.67 -0.57 2.27
C VAL A 107 13.99 -0.18 3.57
N ASP A 108 13.03 0.73 3.48
CA ASP A 108 12.33 1.28 4.65
C ASP A 108 11.37 0.25 5.26
N LEU A 109 10.75 -0.60 4.44
CA LEU A 109 9.83 -1.63 4.91
C LEU A 109 9.94 -2.91 4.08
N LEU A 110 10.15 -4.04 4.77
CA LEU A 110 10.07 -5.38 4.19
C LEU A 110 8.81 -6.09 4.67
N LEU A 111 8.00 -6.59 3.74
CA LEU A 111 6.80 -7.35 4.05
C LEU A 111 6.97 -8.84 3.69
N LEU A 112 6.42 -9.76 4.48
CA LEU A 112 6.07 -11.08 3.98
C LEU A 112 4.80 -10.94 3.12
N HIS A 113 4.88 -11.29 1.82
CA HIS A 113 3.84 -10.95 0.82
C HIS A 113 2.49 -11.63 1.05
N ALA A 114 2.49 -12.79 1.68
CA ALA A 114 1.31 -13.53 2.16
C ALA A 114 1.74 -14.61 3.14
N PRO A 115 0.83 -15.17 3.94
CA PRO A 115 1.11 -16.37 4.73
C PRO A 115 1.71 -17.48 3.87
N SER A 116 2.80 -18.09 4.33
CA SER A 116 3.50 -19.15 3.61
C SER A 116 3.21 -20.52 4.22
N LYS A 117 3.36 -21.56 3.38
CA LYS A 117 3.37 -22.97 3.79
C LYS A 117 4.76 -23.60 3.68
N GLN A 118 5.76 -22.83 3.25
CA GLN A 118 7.13 -23.33 3.04
C GLN A 118 7.92 -23.42 4.33
N ALA A 119 7.62 -22.52 5.29
CA ALA A 119 8.27 -22.49 6.60
C ALA A 119 7.27 -22.04 7.69
N PRO A 120 7.53 -22.37 8.97
CA PRO A 120 6.82 -21.77 10.08
C PRO A 120 6.98 -20.24 10.10
N LEU A 121 5.92 -19.52 10.49
CA LEU A 121 5.94 -18.06 10.51
C LEU A 121 7.07 -17.49 11.38
N GLU A 122 7.34 -18.12 12.52
CA GLU A 122 8.41 -17.70 13.44
C GLU A 122 9.80 -17.77 12.79
N GLU A 123 10.05 -18.77 11.91
CA GLU A 123 11.30 -18.89 11.17
C GLU A 123 11.48 -17.73 10.16
N THR A 124 10.41 -17.42 9.43
CA THR A 124 10.39 -16.30 8.49
C THR A 124 10.64 -14.97 9.21
N LEU A 125 9.95 -14.74 10.33
CA LEU A 125 10.08 -13.50 11.10
C LEU A 125 11.46 -13.38 11.76
N ALA A 126 12.04 -14.49 12.21
CA ALA A 126 13.41 -14.48 12.75
C ALA A 126 14.42 -13.99 11.69
N ALA A 127 14.29 -14.43 10.44
CA ALA A 127 15.14 -13.95 9.35
C ALA A 127 14.89 -12.45 9.02
N MET A 128 13.63 -12.00 9.07
CA MET A 128 13.30 -10.59 8.87
C MET A 128 13.83 -9.70 10.00
N ASN A 129 13.79 -10.19 11.25
CA ASN A 129 14.41 -9.51 12.41
C ASN A 129 15.93 -9.42 12.25
N GLU A 130 16.59 -10.48 11.79
CA GLU A 130 18.04 -10.45 11.51
C GLU A 130 18.40 -9.41 10.42
N LEU A 131 17.60 -9.31 9.37
CA LEU A 131 17.79 -8.29 8.33
C LEU A 131 17.66 -6.88 8.89
N GLN A 132 16.73 -6.67 9.83
CA GLN A 132 16.56 -5.38 10.50
C GLN A 132 17.73 -5.08 11.45
N GLU A 133 18.17 -6.04 12.25
CA GLU A 133 19.33 -5.88 13.14
C GLU A 133 20.61 -5.55 12.36
N ASN A 134 20.77 -6.17 11.17
CA ASN A 134 21.91 -5.93 10.29
C ASN A 134 21.75 -4.65 9.43
N GLY A 135 20.70 -3.84 9.63
CA GLY A 135 20.45 -2.58 8.92
C GLY A 135 20.21 -2.76 7.42
N ARG A 136 19.63 -3.90 7.02
CA ARG A 136 19.21 -4.15 5.62
C ARG A 136 17.78 -3.74 5.35
N VAL A 137 16.98 -3.69 6.41
CA VAL A 137 15.62 -3.17 6.39
C VAL A 137 15.42 -2.31 7.64
N ASP A 138 14.68 -1.21 7.55
CA ASP A 138 14.42 -0.35 8.70
C ASP A 138 13.24 -0.87 9.52
N HIS A 139 12.21 -1.37 8.84
CA HIS A 139 11.01 -1.90 9.46
C HIS A 139 10.54 -3.18 8.78
N ILE A 140 9.79 -4.01 9.53
CA ILE A 140 9.18 -5.23 9.01
C ILE A 140 7.67 -5.23 9.19
N GLY A 141 6.98 -5.98 8.34
CA GLY A 141 5.54 -6.15 8.38
C GLY A 141 5.07 -7.38 7.60
N VAL A 142 3.78 -7.50 7.44
CA VAL A 142 3.16 -8.62 6.73
C VAL A 142 2.16 -8.13 5.70
N SER A 143 1.67 -9.04 4.85
CA SER A 143 0.64 -8.75 3.86
C SER A 143 -0.32 -9.93 3.75
N ASN A 144 -1.62 -9.63 3.59
CA ASN A 144 -2.69 -10.63 3.49
C ASN A 144 -2.86 -11.51 4.75
N PHE A 145 -2.58 -10.95 5.91
CA PHE A 145 -2.85 -11.58 7.20
C PHE A 145 -4.21 -11.11 7.73
N ASP A 146 -5.00 -12.04 8.24
CA ASP A 146 -6.18 -11.76 9.06
C ASP A 146 -5.77 -11.41 10.50
N VAL A 147 -6.74 -11.17 11.38
CA VAL A 147 -6.47 -10.79 12.77
C VAL A 147 -5.67 -11.86 13.50
N ASP A 148 -6.06 -13.14 13.41
CA ASP A 148 -5.37 -14.25 14.07
C ASP A 148 -3.92 -14.39 13.57
N GLY A 149 -3.73 -14.28 12.26
CA GLY A 149 -2.39 -14.31 11.63
C GLY A 149 -1.53 -13.12 12.03
N LEU A 150 -2.12 -11.93 12.16
CA LEU A 150 -1.40 -10.72 12.56
C LEU A 150 -1.02 -10.78 14.06
N GLU A 151 -1.89 -11.33 14.89
CA GLU A 151 -1.60 -11.59 16.31
C GLU A 151 -0.42 -12.57 16.44
N ALA A 152 -0.46 -13.69 15.72
CA ALA A 152 0.66 -14.64 15.68
C ALA A 152 1.96 -14.00 15.16
N ALA A 153 1.89 -13.13 14.15
CA ALA A 153 3.08 -12.43 13.65
C ALA A 153 3.70 -11.53 14.72
N ARG A 154 2.88 -10.83 15.50
CA ARG A 154 3.36 -9.99 16.62
C ARG A 154 3.93 -10.80 17.78
N GLU A 155 3.38 -11.98 18.06
CA GLU A 155 3.88 -12.87 19.12
C GLU A 155 5.23 -13.49 18.76
N HIS A 156 5.46 -13.80 17.49
CA HIS A 156 6.68 -14.46 17.02
C HIS A 156 7.79 -13.49 16.60
N SER A 157 7.49 -12.21 16.41
CA SER A 157 8.49 -11.22 16.02
C SER A 157 9.19 -10.60 17.23
N GLU A 158 10.51 -10.47 17.17
CA GLU A 158 11.32 -9.77 18.19
C GLU A 158 11.23 -8.25 18.05
N THR A 159 10.89 -7.77 16.85
CA THR A 159 10.72 -6.34 16.54
C THR A 159 9.27 -6.06 16.15
N PRO A 160 8.82 -4.79 16.21
CA PRO A 160 7.43 -4.46 15.88
C PRO A 160 7.06 -4.82 14.45
N ILE A 161 5.87 -5.41 14.27
CA ILE A 161 5.20 -5.52 12.98
C ILE A 161 4.48 -4.18 12.73
N VAL A 162 5.08 -3.31 11.88
CA VAL A 162 4.59 -1.93 11.70
C VAL A 162 3.46 -1.82 10.69
N ALA A 163 3.29 -2.78 9.79
CA ALA A 163 2.28 -2.72 8.74
C ALA A 163 1.67 -4.09 8.42
N ASN A 164 0.39 -4.09 8.06
CA ASN A 164 -0.28 -5.19 7.36
C ASN A 164 -0.88 -4.66 6.06
N GLN A 165 -0.37 -5.13 4.91
CA GLN A 165 -0.86 -4.69 3.61
C GLN A 165 -1.94 -5.66 3.10
N VAL A 166 -3.17 -5.16 2.91
CA VAL A 166 -4.33 -5.99 2.53
C VAL A 166 -5.15 -5.33 1.41
N LYS A 167 -5.99 -6.12 0.77
CA LYS A 167 -7.00 -5.59 -0.15
C LYS A 167 -8.01 -4.78 0.66
N TYR A 168 -8.14 -3.47 0.36
CA TYR A 168 -9.09 -2.61 1.04
C TYR A 168 -9.58 -1.51 0.10
N HIS A 169 -10.88 -1.40 -0.07
CA HIS A 169 -11.54 -0.40 -0.92
C HIS A 169 -13.05 -0.38 -0.62
N PRO A 170 -13.86 0.58 -1.11
CA PRO A 170 -15.29 0.71 -0.78
C PRO A 170 -16.17 -0.52 -1.03
N TYR A 171 -15.72 -1.50 -1.81
CA TYR A 171 -16.46 -2.75 -2.07
C TYR A 171 -15.83 -3.98 -1.38
N HIS A 172 -14.83 -3.78 -0.54
CA HIS A 172 -14.15 -4.85 0.21
C HIS A 172 -13.59 -4.29 1.50
N HIS A 173 -14.35 -4.38 2.55
CA HIS A 173 -14.05 -3.80 3.85
C HIS A 173 -13.13 -4.68 4.68
N GLN A 174 -12.47 -4.07 5.67
CA GLN A 174 -11.55 -4.69 6.60
C GLN A 174 -11.76 -4.19 8.04
N ASP A 175 -13.03 -4.05 8.45
CA ASP A 175 -13.40 -3.33 9.67
C ASP A 175 -12.75 -3.93 10.93
N ASP A 176 -12.88 -5.24 11.14
CA ASP A 176 -12.28 -5.94 12.30
C ASP A 176 -10.74 -5.84 12.27
N LEU A 177 -10.15 -5.95 11.08
CA LEU A 177 -8.71 -5.86 10.92
C LEU A 177 -8.20 -4.43 11.12
N LEU A 178 -8.96 -3.43 10.67
CA LEU A 178 -8.64 -2.02 10.88
C LEU A 178 -8.70 -1.67 12.37
N GLU A 179 -9.75 -2.11 13.09
CA GLU A 179 -9.86 -1.92 14.54
C GLU A 179 -8.65 -2.51 15.25
N TYR A 180 -8.30 -3.76 14.91
CA TYR A 180 -7.11 -4.42 15.47
C TYR A 180 -5.82 -3.64 15.17
N CYS A 181 -5.64 -3.16 13.93
CA CYS A 181 -4.46 -2.39 13.54
C CYS A 181 -4.36 -1.06 14.32
N VAL A 182 -5.46 -0.35 14.49
CA VAL A 182 -5.52 0.89 15.28
C VAL A 182 -5.15 0.64 16.74
N ASP A 183 -5.73 -0.38 17.36
CA ASP A 183 -5.51 -0.70 18.78
C ASP A 183 -4.06 -1.10 19.05
N HIS A 184 -3.36 -1.62 18.06
CA HIS A 184 -1.99 -2.12 18.22
C HIS A 184 -0.92 -1.24 17.54
N GLY A 185 -1.30 -0.07 17.01
CA GLY A 185 -0.38 0.86 16.35
C GLY A 185 0.27 0.24 15.11
N ILE A 186 -0.52 -0.40 14.24
CA ILE A 186 -0.10 -1.01 12.98
C ILE A 186 -0.71 -0.22 11.81
N CYS A 187 0.06 0.09 10.79
CA CYS A 187 -0.46 0.68 9.57
C CYS A 187 -1.18 -0.37 8.72
N LEU A 188 -2.45 -0.15 8.40
CA LEU A 188 -3.16 -0.92 7.40
C LEU A 188 -2.91 -0.30 6.04
N THR A 189 -2.11 -0.96 5.19
CA THR A 189 -1.84 -0.47 3.83
C THR A 189 -2.82 -1.08 2.83
N ALA A 190 -3.66 -0.23 2.21
CA ALA A 190 -4.68 -0.64 1.25
C ALA A 190 -4.09 -0.84 -0.15
N TYR A 191 -3.96 -2.10 -0.60
CA TYR A 191 -3.69 -2.37 -2.00
C TYR A 191 -4.99 -2.52 -2.81
N SER A 192 -4.90 -2.35 -4.14
CA SER A 192 -6.06 -2.27 -5.06
C SER A 192 -7.14 -1.27 -4.58
N PRO A 193 -6.78 -0.06 -4.11
CA PRO A 193 -7.73 0.87 -3.49
C PRO A 193 -8.83 1.34 -4.44
N LEU A 194 -8.65 1.19 -5.75
CA LEU A 194 -9.61 1.50 -6.80
C LEU A 194 -10.34 0.26 -7.36
N ALA A 195 -10.33 -0.85 -6.59
CA ALA A 195 -11.01 -2.10 -6.92
C ALA A 195 -10.72 -2.60 -8.35
N GLU A 196 -9.44 -2.55 -8.76
CA GLU A 196 -8.96 -3.04 -10.07
C GLU A 196 -9.71 -2.44 -11.28
N GLY A 197 -10.15 -1.19 -11.17
CA GLY A 197 -10.85 -0.47 -12.23
C GLY A 197 -12.39 -0.50 -12.12
N VAL A 198 -12.93 -0.99 -11.00
CA VAL A 198 -14.38 -0.97 -10.73
C VAL A 198 -14.84 0.40 -10.23
N VAL A 199 -14.02 1.11 -9.45
CA VAL A 199 -14.34 2.44 -8.90
C VAL A 199 -14.59 3.50 -9.99
N PRO A 200 -13.78 3.62 -11.06
CA PRO A 200 -14.08 4.58 -12.12
C PRO A 200 -15.45 4.34 -12.75
N GLY A 201 -16.28 5.38 -12.79
CA GLY A 201 -17.62 5.33 -13.33
C GLY A 201 -18.68 4.76 -12.37
N ASP A 202 -18.41 4.73 -11.07
CA ASP A 202 -19.43 4.47 -10.06
C ASP A 202 -20.24 5.73 -9.78
N ASP A 203 -21.53 5.72 -10.14
CA ASP A 203 -22.42 6.88 -10.06
C ASP A 203 -22.61 7.40 -8.61
N GLN A 204 -22.53 6.52 -7.61
CA GLN A 204 -22.69 6.91 -6.20
C GLN A 204 -21.43 7.65 -5.70
N LEU A 205 -20.26 7.14 -6.04
CA LEU A 205 -19.00 7.81 -5.71
C LEU A 205 -18.81 9.11 -6.50
N GLU A 206 -19.24 9.17 -7.77
CA GLU A 206 -19.25 10.41 -8.57
C GLU A 206 -20.18 11.46 -7.93
N ALA A 207 -21.38 11.05 -7.46
CA ALA A 207 -22.31 11.96 -6.79
C ALA A 207 -21.73 12.52 -5.47
N VAL A 208 -20.98 11.72 -4.71
CA VAL A 208 -20.26 12.20 -3.50
C VAL A 208 -19.15 13.17 -3.87
N GLY A 209 -18.46 12.97 -4.99
CA GLY A 209 -17.38 13.83 -5.45
C GLY A 209 -17.82 15.15 -6.09
N GLU A 210 -19.03 15.22 -6.65
CA GLU A 210 -19.53 16.38 -7.41
C GLU A 210 -19.40 17.72 -6.66
N PRO A 211 -19.78 17.85 -5.36
CA PRO A 211 -19.63 19.11 -4.62
C PRO A 211 -18.18 19.61 -4.50
N TYR A 212 -17.22 18.71 -4.59
CA TYR A 212 -15.77 18.99 -4.47
C TYR A 212 -15.09 19.11 -5.82
N GLY A 213 -15.77 18.80 -6.93
CA GLY A 213 -15.18 18.68 -8.27
C GLY A 213 -14.22 17.49 -8.40
N LYS A 214 -14.45 16.43 -7.62
CA LYS A 214 -13.61 15.22 -7.56
C LYS A 214 -14.29 14.02 -8.20
N SER A 215 -13.50 13.15 -8.81
CA SER A 215 -13.95 11.91 -9.44
C SER A 215 -14.13 10.77 -8.42
N ALA A 216 -14.87 9.73 -8.78
CA ALA A 216 -15.04 8.52 -7.97
C ALA A 216 -13.71 7.92 -7.46
N PRO A 217 -12.62 7.80 -8.27
CA PRO A 217 -11.30 7.38 -7.76
C PRO A 217 -10.76 8.26 -6.64
N GLN A 218 -10.89 9.59 -6.76
CA GLN A 218 -10.42 10.51 -5.73
C GLN A 218 -11.25 10.40 -4.44
N VAL A 219 -12.55 10.21 -4.55
CA VAL A 219 -13.44 9.94 -3.41
C VAL A 219 -13.05 8.63 -2.70
N ALA A 220 -12.85 7.55 -3.45
CA ALA A 220 -12.45 6.27 -2.88
C ALA A 220 -11.08 6.34 -2.17
N LEU A 221 -10.10 7.05 -2.75
CA LEU A 221 -8.82 7.27 -2.09
C LEU A 221 -8.96 8.14 -0.84
N ARG A 222 -9.74 9.23 -0.92
CA ARG A 222 -9.96 10.11 0.24
C ARG A 222 -10.65 9.37 1.39
N TRP A 223 -11.64 8.53 1.08
CA TRP A 223 -12.30 7.67 2.05
C TRP A 223 -11.32 6.77 2.80
N LEU A 224 -10.38 6.13 2.09
CA LEU A 224 -9.33 5.32 2.72
C LEU A 224 -8.40 6.18 3.59
N LEU A 225 -7.93 7.30 3.05
CA LEU A 225 -6.94 8.18 3.71
C LEU A 225 -7.52 8.96 4.91
N GLN A 226 -8.84 9.01 5.07
CA GLN A 226 -9.49 9.56 6.27
C GLN A 226 -9.72 8.51 7.36
N GLN A 227 -9.49 7.22 7.09
CA GLN A 227 -9.52 6.20 8.12
C GLN A 227 -8.26 6.30 9.00
N PRO A 228 -8.35 6.04 10.31
CA PRO A 228 -7.19 6.05 11.19
C PRO A 228 -6.22 4.91 10.79
N ALA A 229 -4.92 5.19 10.87
CA ALA A 229 -3.85 4.24 10.60
C ALA A 229 -3.88 3.58 9.20
N VAL A 230 -4.49 4.22 8.18
CA VAL A 230 -4.57 3.71 6.81
C VAL A 230 -3.63 4.45 5.88
N ALA A 231 -2.85 3.69 5.10
CA ALA A 231 -2.16 4.15 3.89
C ALA A 231 -2.77 3.48 2.65
N ALA A 232 -2.70 4.13 1.49
CA ALA A 232 -3.22 3.58 0.24
C ALA A 232 -2.18 3.66 -0.87
N ILE A 233 -2.07 2.59 -1.69
CA ILE A 233 -1.07 2.46 -2.75
C ILE A 233 -1.72 2.26 -4.13
N PRO A 234 -2.43 3.29 -4.68
CA PRO A 234 -2.97 3.19 -6.02
C PRO A 234 -1.87 3.01 -7.06
N LYS A 235 -2.15 2.20 -8.09
CA LYS A 235 -1.29 2.02 -9.25
C LYS A 235 -1.83 2.80 -10.44
N ALA A 236 -0.97 3.55 -11.12
CA ALA A 236 -1.30 4.23 -12.37
C ALA A 236 -0.10 4.23 -13.34
N ALA A 237 -0.33 3.94 -14.62
CA ALA A 237 0.71 3.96 -15.64
C ALA A 237 0.80 5.30 -16.38
N ASN A 238 -0.29 6.06 -16.46
CA ASN A 238 -0.31 7.34 -17.17
C ASN A 238 -0.28 8.54 -16.20
N ARG A 239 0.34 9.63 -16.69
CA ARG A 239 0.56 10.86 -15.93
C ARG A 239 -0.73 11.44 -15.34
N ARG A 240 -1.81 11.50 -16.13
CA ARG A 240 -3.09 12.08 -15.69
C ARG A 240 -3.67 11.35 -14.47
N HIS A 241 -3.58 10.01 -14.47
CA HIS A 241 -4.08 9.23 -13.33
C HIS A 241 -3.14 9.33 -12.12
N ILE A 242 -1.81 9.44 -12.33
CA ILE A 242 -0.84 9.65 -11.26
C ILE A 242 -1.15 10.99 -10.55
N GLU A 243 -1.30 12.07 -11.34
CA GLU A 243 -1.64 13.40 -10.82
C GLU A 243 -3.03 13.43 -10.16
N ALA A 244 -4.05 12.81 -10.77
CA ALA A 244 -5.39 12.76 -10.19
C ALA A 244 -5.45 11.98 -8.86
N ASN A 245 -4.72 10.87 -8.76
CA ASN A 245 -4.66 10.10 -7.51
C ASN A 245 -3.92 10.87 -6.39
N ALA A 246 -3.03 11.78 -6.74
CA ALA A 246 -2.33 12.65 -5.79
C ALA A 246 -3.18 13.83 -5.30
N ASP A 247 -4.15 14.25 -6.11
CA ASP A 247 -5.02 15.40 -5.87
C ASP A 247 -6.23 15.02 -4.99
N VAL A 248 -5.93 14.57 -3.74
CA VAL A 248 -6.93 14.03 -2.79
C VAL A 248 -6.84 14.65 -1.39
N PHE A 249 -5.95 15.63 -1.19
CA PHE A 249 -5.71 16.23 0.12
C PHE A 249 -6.35 17.61 0.32
N ASP A 250 -6.96 18.18 -0.71
CA ASP A 250 -7.57 19.52 -0.72
C ASP A 250 -9.07 19.52 -0.38
N PHE A 251 -9.64 18.36 -0.06
CA PHE A 251 -11.03 18.21 0.39
C PHE A 251 -11.15 17.16 1.50
N GLU A 252 -12.26 17.20 2.23
CA GLU A 252 -12.60 16.23 3.26
C GLU A 252 -14.03 15.75 3.07
N LEU A 253 -14.24 14.44 3.20
CA LEU A 253 -15.57 13.84 3.26
C LEU A 253 -16.15 14.05 4.66
N SER A 254 -17.39 14.50 4.74
CA SER A 254 -18.16 14.57 5.97
C SER A 254 -18.46 13.17 6.53
N PRO A 255 -18.83 13.04 7.82
CA PRO A 255 -19.22 11.74 8.39
C PRO A 255 -20.33 11.04 7.62
N ASP A 256 -21.32 11.78 7.10
CA ASP A 256 -22.42 11.22 6.30
C ASP A 256 -21.93 10.72 4.94
N GLU A 257 -20.97 11.42 4.31
CA GLU A 257 -20.36 11.00 3.03
C GLU A 257 -19.45 9.80 3.24
N LEU A 258 -18.67 9.74 4.33
CA LEU A 258 -17.87 8.56 4.67
C LEU A 258 -18.76 7.32 4.84
N ALA A 259 -19.89 7.46 5.53
CA ALA A 259 -20.87 6.38 5.66
C ALA A 259 -21.49 5.99 4.30
N ALA A 260 -21.85 6.98 3.46
CA ALA A 260 -22.38 6.72 2.12
C ALA A 260 -21.38 5.97 1.22
N VAL A 261 -20.09 6.30 1.30
CA VAL A 261 -19.04 5.55 0.57
C VAL A 261 -18.90 4.13 1.09
N ALA A 262 -18.97 3.92 2.41
CA ALA A 262 -18.92 2.59 3.01
C ALA A 262 -20.08 1.68 2.55
N GLU A 263 -21.26 2.24 2.35
CA GLU A 263 -22.46 1.51 1.91
C GLU A 263 -22.45 1.13 0.41
N VAL A 264 -21.55 1.71 -0.41
CA VAL A 264 -21.49 1.44 -1.87
C VAL A 264 -21.25 -0.04 -2.16
N GLY A 265 -20.41 -0.70 -1.38
CA GLY A 265 -20.08 -2.12 -1.52
C GLY A 265 -21.30 -3.01 -1.32
N ASP A 266 -22.05 -2.79 -0.28
CA ASP A 266 -23.25 -3.55 0.09
C ASP A 266 -24.33 -3.39 -0.96
N SER A 267 -24.61 -2.17 -1.41
CA SER A 267 -25.64 -1.89 -2.42
C SER A 267 -25.33 -2.52 -3.79
N ARG A 268 -24.06 -2.66 -4.15
CA ARG A 268 -23.63 -3.29 -5.40
C ARG A 268 -23.72 -4.81 -5.34
N TRP A 269 -23.36 -5.40 -4.19
CA TRP A 269 -23.51 -6.85 -3.97
C TRP A 269 -24.98 -7.25 -3.98
N ASP A 270 -25.84 -6.46 -3.35
CA ASP A 270 -27.29 -6.67 -3.34
C ASP A 270 -27.88 -6.59 -4.75
N ARG A 271 -27.45 -5.64 -5.59
CA ARG A 271 -27.87 -5.55 -7.00
C ARG A 271 -27.37 -6.73 -7.83
N LEU A 272 -26.12 -7.16 -7.64
CA LEU A 272 -25.55 -8.31 -8.33
C LEU A 272 -26.22 -9.61 -7.93
N ALA A 273 -26.48 -9.82 -6.64
CA ALA A 273 -27.18 -10.97 -6.10
C ALA A 273 -28.63 -11.05 -6.62
N ALA A 274 -29.33 -9.92 -6.70
CA ALA A 274 -30.67 -9.84 -7.31
C ALA A 274 -30.65 -10.16 -8.81
N THR A 275 -29.64 -9.69 -9.54
CA THR A 275 -29.47 -9.96 -10.99
C THR A 275 -29.15 -11.42 -11.27
N LEU A 276 -28.42 -12.07 -10.37
CA LEU A 276 -28.01 -13.48 -10.50
C LEU A 276 -29.01 -14.47 -9.87
N GLY A 277 -30.10 -13.97 -9.27
CA GLY A 277 -31.11 -14.82 -8.62
C GLY A 277 -30.58 -15.57 -7.38
N LEU A 278 -29.60 -15.01 -6.68
CA LEU A 278 -28.94 -15.60 -5.51
C LEU A 278 -29.62 -15.24 -4.17
N ARG A 279 -30.83 -14.65 -4.20
CA ARG A 279 -31.71 -14.42 -3.05
C ARG A 279 -33.02 -15.16 -3.21
#